data_518e2ac80014e941092888557bf1850a
#
_entry.id   518e2ac80014e941092888557bf1850a
#
_cell.length_a   1.000
_cell.length_b   1.000
_cell.length_c   1.000
_cell.angle_alpha   90.00
_cell.angle_beta   90.00
_cell.angle_gamma   90.00
#
_symmetry.space_group_name_H-M   'P 1'
#
loop_
_entity.id
_entity.type
_entity.pdbx_description
1 polymer ?
#
loop_
_entity_poly.entity_id
_entity_poly.type
_entity_poly.pdbx_seq_one_letter_code
_entity_poly.pdbx_strand_id
1 'polypeptide(L)'
;MPTKAEQDAGLEPAMRIGFGYTAERERQSVVDAAQFSVDRAWYITSETANTFAHIFESETREQISGIVGVTEVTRQSFEFDTRQALGVLGIISLSLGLVNLLPFLPLDGGHIFWSIVEKVRGRRPSLQTMERASFVGFALVLMMFFIGLNNDISRITGEGFNVR
;
A
#
# COMPACT_ATOMS: atom_id res chain seq x y z
N MET A 1 -29.21 -26.43 -7.78
CA MET A 1 -30.15 -27.35 -7.14
C MET A 1 -30.19 -26.96 -5.66
N PRO A 2 -31.38 -26.80 -5.06
CA PRO A 2 -31.49 -26.48 -3.64
C PRO A 2 -30.93 -27.64 -2.79
N THR A 3 -30.30 -27.29 -1.68
CA THR A 3 -29.80 -28.30 -0.73
C THR A 3 -30.95 -28.94 0.01
N LYS A 4 -30.76 -30.22 0.50
CA LYS A 4 -31.80 -30.92 1.26
C LYS A 4 -32.36 -30.13 2.44
N ALA A 5 -31.54 -29.32 3.10
CA ALA A 5 -31.94 -28.45 4.21
C ALA A 5 -32.89 -27.32 3.79
N GLU A 6 -32.79 -26.81 2.56
CA GLU A 6 -33.69 -25.80 2.01
C GLU A 6 -35.03 -26.38 1.56
N GLN A 7 -35.05 -27.65 1.13
CA GLN A 7 -36.29 -28.33 0.78
C GLN A 7 -37.14 -28.67 2.02
N ASP A 8 -36.51 -29.06 3.13
CA ASP A 8 -37.19 -29.40 4.38
C ASP A 8 -37.75 -28.18 5.13
N ALA A 9 -37.22 -26.95 4.81
CA ALA A 9 -37.68 -25.70 5.42
C ALA A 9 -38.85 -25.03 4.69
N GLY A 10 -39.35 -25.59 3.58
CA GLY A 10 -40.45 -25.05 2.78
C GLY A 10 -40.16 -23.64 2.20
N LEU A 11 -38.90 -23.27 2.08
CA LEU A 11 -38.46 -22.02 1.51
C LEU A 11 -38.43 -22.13 -0.01
N GLU A 12 -39.13 -21.24 -0.71
CA GLU A 12 -39.03 -21.09 -2.16
C GLU A 12 -37.52 -20.97 -2.55
N PRO A 13 -37.09 -21.67 -3.61
CA PRO A 13 -35.69 -21.58 -4.04
C PRO A 13 -35.39 -20.12 -4.42
N ALA A 14 -34.65 -19.43 -3.55
CA ALA A 14 -34.13 -18.12 -3.88
C ALA A 14 -33.31 -18.27 -5.16
N MET A 15 -33.71 -17.56 -6.21
CA MET A 15 -33.03 -17.55 -7.50
C MET A 15 -31.64 -16.95 -7.28
N ARG A 16 -30.66 -17.80 -6.94
CA ARG A 16 -29.25 -17.38 -6.87
C ARG A 16 -28.76 -17.16 -8.29
N ILE A 17 -28.74 -15.91 -8.70
CA ILE A 17 -28.02 -15.51 -9.90
C ILE A 17 -26.52 -15.66 -9.52
N GLY A 18 -25.97 -16.84 -9.74
CA GLY A 18 -24.57 -17.12 -9.56
C GLY A 18 -23.79 -16.45 -10.68
N PHE A 19 -23.31 -15.24 -10.47
CA PHE A 19 -22.23 -14.70 -11.30
C PHE A 19 -20.94 -15.43 -10.92
N GLY A 20 -20.66 -16.52 -11.60
CA GLY A 20 -19.35 -17.13 -11.58
C GLY A 20 -18.41 -16.22 -12.38
N TYR A 21 -17.58 -15.44 -11.71
CA TYR A 21 -16.41 -14.87 -12.37
C TYR A 21 -15.46 -16.01 -12.68
N THR A 22 -15.60 -16.58 -13.87
CA THR A 22 -14.53 -17.41 -14.42
C THR A 22 -13.44 -16.43 -14.81
N ALA A 23 -12.40 -16.32 -14.00
CA ALA A 23 -11.19 -15.64 -14.41
C ALA A 23 -10.60 -16.47 -15.55
N GLU A 24 -11.00 -16.15 -16.78
CA GLU A 24 -10.43 -16.73 -17.99
C GLU A 24 -8.96 -16.30 -17.99
N ARG A 25 -8.07 -17.29 -17.80
CA ARG A 25 -6.62 -17.06 -17.83
C ARG A 25 -6.21 -16.80 -19.26
N GLU A 26 -6.33 -15.59 -19.69
CA GLU A 26 -5.73 -15.17 -20.95
C GLU A 26 -4.20 -15.28 -20.83
N ARG A 27 -3.58 -16.07 -21.69
CA ARG A 27 -2.12 -16.16 -21.76
C ARG A 27 -1.60 -14.85 -22.33
N GLN A 28 -1.24 -13.93 -21.49
CA GLN A 28 -0.60 -12.69 -21.90
C GLN A 28 0.78 -12.99 -22.49
N SER A 29 1.11 -12.26 -23.55
CA SER A 29 2.47 -12.24 -24.08
C SER A 29 3.45 -11.73 -23.03
N VAL A 30 4.71 -12.15 -23.09
CA VAL A 30 5.77 -11.64 -22.21
C VAL A 30 5.90 -10.12 -22.33
N VAL A 31 5.68 -9.58 -23.51
CA VAL A 31 5.72 -8.13 -23.78
C VAL A 31 4.57 -7.43 -23.07
N ASP A 32 3.35 -7.95 -23.18
CA ASP A 32 2.18 -7.37 -22.52
C ASP A 32 2.31 -7.43 -20.99
N ALA A 33 2.84 -8.52 -20.45
CA ALA A 33 3.13 -8.66 -19.03
C ALA A 33 4.19 -7.67 -18.54
N ALA A 34 5.25 -7.43 -19.33
CA ALA A 34 6.28 -6.44 -19.02
C ALA A 34 5.70 -5.03 -19.04
N GLN A 35 4.92 -4.68 -20.06
CA GLN A 35 4.25 -3.38 -20.15
C GLN A 35 3.30 -3.15 -18.98
N PHE A 36 2.45 -4.12 -18.67
CA PHE A 36 1.56 -4.07 -17.50
C PHE A 36 2.34 -3.83 -16.20
N SER A 37 3.49 -4.49 -16.02
CA SER A 37 4.34 -4.34 -14.83
C SER A 37 4.93 -2.92 -14.72
N VAL A 38 5.37 -2.34 -15.84
CA VAL A 38 5.88 -0.97 -15.90
C VAL A 38 4.78 0.04 -15.61
N ASP A 39 3.61 -0.11 -16.24
CA ASP A 39 2.46 0.77 -16.03
C ASP A 39 1.98 0.70 -14.58
N ARG A 40 1.97 -0.50 -13.98
CA ARG A 40 1.61 -0.68 -12.59
C ARG A 40 2.62 -0.05 -11.63
N ALA A 41 3.92 -0.21 -11.91
CA ALA A 41 4.98 0.43 -11.12
C ALA A 41 4.90 1.96 -11.22
N TRP A 42 4.65 2.50 -12.40
CA TRP A 42 4.44 3.93 -12.59
C TRP A 42 3.22 4.45 -11.83
N TYR A 43 2.10 3.74 -11.93
CA TYR A 43 0.89 4.08 -11.18
C TYR A 43 1.16 4.14 -9.67
N ILE A 44 1.78 3.11 -9.10
CA ILE A 44 2.12 3.07 -7.66
C ILE A 44 3.06 4.21 -7.29
N THR A 45 4.06 4.50 -8.14
CA THR A 45 5.01 5.58 -7.90
C THR A 45 4.33 6.95 -7.88
N SER A 46 3.44 7.20 -8.86
CA SER A 46 2.69 8.46 -8.94
C SER A 46 1.71 8.63 -7.79
N GLU A 47 0.98 7.57 -7.42
CA GLU A 47 0.08 7.59 -6.26
C GLU A 47 0.83 7.80 -4.94
N THR A 48 1.97 7.14 -4.76
CA THR A 48 2.82 7.36 -3.59
C THR A 48 3.28 8.82 -3.50
N ALA A 49 3.76 9.38 -4.61
CA ALA A 49 4.18 10.78 -4.65
C ALA A 49 3.01 11.75 -4.38
N ASN A 50 1.84 11.46 -4.95
CA ASN A 50 0.61 12.25 -4.72
C ASN A 50 0.17 12.20 -3.25
N THR A 51 0.17 11.02 -2.64
CA THR A 51 -0.15 10.84 -1.22
C THR A 51 0.77 11.68 -0.32
N PHE A 52 2.08 11.70 -0.62
CA PHE A 52 3.01 12.55 0.13
C PHE A 52 2.80 14.04 -0.09
N ALA A 53 2.43 14.45 -1.30
CA ALA A 53 2.14 15.86 -1.60
C ALA A 53 0.88 16.36 -0.84
N HIS A 54 -0.10 15.49 -0.64
CA HIS A 54 -1.40 15.82 -0.05
C HIS A 54 -1.61 15.22 1.36
N ILE A 55 -0.53 14.82 2.04
CA ILE A 55 -0.59 14.13 3.34
C ILE A 55 -1.29 14.93 4.45
N PHE A 56 -1.36 16.25 4.30
CA PHE A 56 -2.04 17.11 5.26
C PHE A 56 -3.55 17.23 5.02
N GLU A 57 -4.06 16.72 3.90
CA GLU A 57 -5.49 16.68 3.60
C GLU A 57 -6.15 15.53 4.36
N SER A 58 -7.37 15.78 4.89
CA SER A 58 -8.11 14.78 5.68
C SER A 58 -8.45 13.54 4.87
N GLU A 59 -8.88 13.71 3.63
CA GLU A 59 -9.24 12.62 2.73
C GLU A 59 -8.05 11.69 2.43
N THR A 60 -6.88 12.25 2.19
CA THR A 60 -5.65 11.49 1.96
C THR A 60 -5.23 10.71 3.20
N ARG A 61 -5.36 11.32 4.38
CA ARG A 61 -5.03 10.65 5.65
C ARG A 61 -5.90 9.45 5.96
N GLU A 62 -7.19 9.50 5.62
CA GLU A 62 -8.12 8.38 5.82
C GLU A 62 -7.77 7.16 4.94
N GLN A 63 -7.10 7.38 3.83
CA GLN A 63 -6.66 6.32 2.91
C GLN A 63 -5.36 5.63 3.36
N ILE A 64 -4.59 6.24 4.27
CA ILE A 64 -3.35 5.67 4.77
C ILE A 64 -3.66 4.41 5.58
N SER A 65 -3.13 3.28 5.13
CA SER A 65 -3.20 2.01 5.86
C SER A 65 -1.94 1.83 6.69
N GLY A 66 -2.12 1.38 7.91
CA GLY A 66 -1.01 1.07 8.81
C GLY A 66 -0.55 -0.39 8.67
N ILE A 67 0.28 -0.81 9.61
CA ILE A 67 0.90 -2.15 9.59
C ILE A 67 -0.14 -3.28 9.71
N VAL A 68 -1.23 -3.03 10.42
CA VAL A 68 -2.30 -4.02 10.61
C VAL A 68 -3.08 -4.22 9.31
N GLY A 69 -3.43 -3.13 8.62
CA GLY A 69 -4.11 -3.19 7.32
C GLY A 69 -3.27 -3.89 6.25
N VAL A 70 -1.98 -3.55 6.18
CA VAL A 70 -1.03 -4.23 5.26
C VAL A 70 -0.94 -5.73 5.57
N THR A 71 -0.88 -6.12 6.84
CA THR A 71 -0.85 -7.53 7.25
C THR A 71 -2.13 -8.26 6.86
N GLU A 72 -3.28 -7.64 7.06
CA GLU A 72 -4.58 -8.24 6.74
C GLU A 72 -4.75 -8.43 5.22
N VAL A 73 -4.42 -7.42 4.40
CA VAL A 73 -4.45 -7.54 2.93
C VAL A 73 -3.50 -8.64 2.45
N THR A 74 -2.32 -8.73 3.05
CA THR A 74 -1.35 -9.78 2.71
C THR A 74 -1.91 -11.16 3.07
N ARG A 75 -2.47 -11.34 4.27
CA ARG A 75 -3.09 -12.59 4.71
C ARG A 75 -4.21 -13.03 3.77
N GLN A 76 -5.14 -12.14 3.46
CA GLN A 76 -6.25 -12.42 2.54
C GLN A 76 -5.75 -12.81 1.15
N SER A 77 -4.68 -12.17 0.67
CA SER A 77 -4.10 -12.49 -0.63
C SER A 77 -3.51 -13.90 -0.68
N PHE A 78 -2.88 -14.36 0.41
CA PHE A 78 -2.39 -15.74 0.51
C PHE A 78 -3.51 -16.78 0.58
N GLU A 79 -4.61 -16.45 1.24
CA GLU A 79 -5.79 -17.32 1.31
C GLU A 79 -6.48 -17.47 -0.06
N PHE A 80 -6.41 -16.44 -0.89
CA PHE A 80 -7.06 -16.43 -2.20
C PHE A 80 -6.23 -17.09 -3.29
N ASP A 81 -5.02 -16.63 -3.56
CA ASP A 81 -4.09 -17.21 -4.56
C ASP A 81 -2.64 -16.75 -4.27
N THR A 82 -1.70 -17.71 -4.32
CA THR A 82 -0.26 -17.44 -4.15
C THR A 82 0.28 -16.38 -5.13
N ARG A 83 -0.25 -16.32 -6.35
CA ARG A 83 0.16 -15.31 -7.34
C ARG A 83 -0.28 -13.91 -6.94
N GLN A 84 -1.48 -13.77 -6.42
CA GLN A 84 -1.97 -12.51 -5.88
C GLN A 84 -1.12 -12.07 -4.69
N ALA A 85 -0.77 -12.99 -3.80
CA ALA A 85 0.13 -12.72 -2.68
C ALA A 85 1.50 -12.20 -3.14
N LEU A 86 2.10 -12.82 -4.17
CA LEU A 86 3.36 -12.33 -4.77
C LEU A 86 3.21 -10.92 -5.37
N GLY A 87 2.07 -10.64 -6.01
CA GLY A 87 1.75 -9.29 -6.50
C GLY A 87 1.69 -8.26 -5.38
N VAL A 88 0.99 -8.58 -4.28
CA VAL A 88 0.89 -7.71 -3.10
C VAL A 88 2.26 -7.48 -2.46
N LEU A 89 3.09 -8.53 -2.31
CA LEU A 89 4.46 -8.40 -1.81
C LEU A 89 5.32 -7.51 -2.72
N GLY A 90 5.16 -7.61 -4.04
CA GLY A 90 5.83 -6.73 -5.00
C GLY A 90 5.44 -5.27 -4.82
N ILE A 91 4.14 -4.99 -4.62
CA ILE A 91 3.63 -3.63 -4.36
C ILE A 91 4.19 -3.09 -3.04
N ILE A 92 4.16 -3.88 -1.97
CA ILE A 92 4.69 -3.49 -0.65
C ILE A 92 6.20 -3.17 -0.77
N SER A 93 6.97 -4.03 -1.44
CA SER A 93 8.41 -3.83 -1.63
C SER A 93 8.70 -2.56 -2.42
N LEU A 94 7.96 -2.30 -3.49
CA LEU A 94 8.10 -1.08 -4.29
C LEU A 94 7.76 0.16 -3.46
N SER A 95 6.64 0.14 -2.76
CA SER A 95 6.20 1.25 -1.90
C SER A 95 7.21 1.55 -0.80
N LEU A 96 7.76 0.51 -0.15
CA LEU A 96 8.79 0.67 0.86
C LEU A 96 10.08 1.26 0.27
N GLY A 97 10.48 0.84 -0.93
CA GLY A 97 11.61 1.43 -1.65
C GLY A 97 11.37 2.90 -1.97
N LEU A 98 10.17 3.27 -2.45
CA LEU A 98 9.81 4.65 -2.73
C LEU A 98 9.82 5.54 -1.47
N VAL A 99 9.26 5.04 -0.37
CA VAL A 99 9.30 5.73 0.92
C VAL A 99 10.75 5.94 1.39
N ASN A 100 11.61 4.94 1.24
CA ASN A 100 13.03 5.06 1.58
C ASN A 100 13.80 6.06 0.70
N LEU A 101 13.32 6.38 -0.50
CA LEU A 101 13.92 7.41 -1.36
C LEU A 101 13.52 8.85 -0.97
N LEU A 102 12.61 9.05 -0.02
CA LEU A 102 12.26 10.39 0.44
C LEU A 102 13.47 11.12 1.03
N PRO A 103 13.61 12.44 0.79
CA PRO A 103 14.79 13.23 1.17
C PRO A 103 14.86 13.54 2.67
N PHE A 104 14.42 12.63 3.52
CA PHE A 104 14.38 12.80 4.98
C PHE A 104 15.28 11.78 5.67
N LEU A 105 16.10 12.23 6.60
CA LEU A 105 16.76 11.33 7.52
C LEU A 105 15.72 10.84 8.57
N PRO A 106 15.74 9.58 9.00
CA PRO A 106 16.79 8.57 8.81
C PRO A 106 16.66 7.65 7.58
N LEU A 107 15.90 8.04 6.54
CA LEU A 107 15.72 7.25 5.33
C LEU A 107 16.95 7.34 4.41
N ASP A 108 17.14 6.34 3.54
CA ASP A 108 18.29 6.29 2.60
C ASP A 108 18.32 7.49 1.65
N GLY A 109 17.15 7.94 1.18
CA GLY A 109 17.02 9.13 0.35
C GLY A 109 17.54 10.40 1.03
N GLY A 110 17.47 10.50 2.37
CA GLY A 110 18.06 11.56 3.14
C GLY A 110 19.60 11.60 3.00
N HIS A 111 20.26 10.45 3.02
CA HIS A 111 21.71 10.37 2.81
C HIS A 111 22.08 10.77 1.39
N ILE A 112 21.31 10.34 0.39
CA ILE A 112 21.51 10.73 -1.01
C ILE A 112 21.34 12.26 -1.15
N PHE A 113 20.26 12.81 -0.58
CA PHE A 113 19.98 14.24 -0.60
C PHE A 113 21.13 15.06 -0.02
N TRP A 114 21.62 14.71 1.17
CA TRP A 114 22.72 15.42 1.81
C TRP A 114 24.03 15.28 1.04
N SER A 115 24.30 14.16 0.41
CA SER A 115 25.47 13.96 -0.47
C SER A 115 25.42 14.87 -1.70
N ILE A 116 24.22 15.05 -2.30
CA ILE A 116 24.00 16.00 -3.39
C ILE A 116 24.22 17.45 -2.91
N VAL A 117 23.65 17.80 -1.76
CA VAL A 117 23.82 19.14 -1.16
C VAL A 117 25.30 19.44 -0.89
N GLU A 118 26.07 18.48 -0.35
CA GLU A 118 27.50 18.63 -0.13
C GLU A 118 28.23 18.87 -1.45
N LYS A 119 27.91 18.09 -2.48
CA LYS A 119 28.51 18.23 -3.81
C LYS A 119 28.24 19.59 -4.47
N VAL A 120 27.00 20.07 -4.36
CA VAL A 120 26.59 21.38 -4.96
C VAL A 120 27.17 22.56 -4.18
N ARG A 121 27.21 22.48 -2.85
CA ARG A 121 27.71 23.56 -2.00
C ARG A 121 29.22 23.57 -1.82
N GLY A 122 29.93 22.51 -2.20
CA GLY A 122 31.37 22.34 -2.04
C GLY A 122 31.83 22.20 -0.58
N ARG A 123 30.90 22.08 0.38
CA ARG A 123 31.22 21.92 1.82
C ARG A 123 30.18 21.05 2.51
N ARG A 124 30.63 20.32 3.52
CA ARG A 124 29.77 19.46 4.33
C ARG A 124 28.76 20.30 5.14
N PRO A 125 27.49 19.86 5.20
CA PRO A 125 26.52 20.43 6.14
C PRO A 125 27.01 20.25 7.58
N SER A 126 26.62 21.16 8.48
CA SER A 126 26.95 21.00 9.90
C SER A 126 26.17 19.83 10.49
N LEU A 127 26.76 19.14 11.46
CA LEU A 127 26.11 18.03 12.19
C LEU A 127 24.76 18.47 12.78
N GLN A 128 24.70 19.67 13.36
CA GLN A 128 23.44 20.23 13.88
C GLN A 128 22.35 20.38 12.84
N THR A 129 22.70 20.75 11.59
CA THR A 129 21.72 20.84 10.50
C THR A 129 21.18 19.47 10.11
N MET A 130 22.06 18.47 10.04
CA MET A 130 21.68 17.09 9.75
C MET A 130 20.83 16.49 10.87
N GLU A 131 21.18 16.70 12.13
CA GLU A 131 20.41 16.25 13.28
C GLU A 131 19.00 16.83 13.34
N ARG A 132 18.88 18.14 13.10
CA ARG A 132 17.55 18.80 13.03
C ARG A 132 16.70 18.25 11.90
N ALA A 133 17.31 18.07 10.73
CA ALA A 133 16.60 17.48 9.59
C ALA A 133 16.19 16.03 9.87
N SER A 134 17.05 15.24 10.54
CA SER A 134 16.73 13.89 11.00
C SER A 134 15.55 13.86 11.97
N PHE A 135 15.52 14.79 12.91
CA PHE A 135 14.43 14.90 13.89
C PHE A 135 13.09 15.21 13.18
N VAL A 136 13.09 16.13 12.23
CA VAL A 136 11.88 16.46 11.45
C VAL A 136 11.44 15.26 10.63
N GLY A 137 12.37 14.58 9.93
CA GLY A 137 12.04 13.37 9.15
C GLY A 137 11.48 12.24 10.03
N PHE A 138 12.09 12.01 11.19
CA PHE A 138 11.61 11.03 12.16
C PHE A 138 10.21 11.37 12.69
N ALA A 139 9.96 12.63 12.99
CA ALA A 139 8.64 13.09 13.44
C ALA A 139 7.57 12.87 12.36
N LEU A 140 7.89 13.11 11.08
CA LEU A 140 6.98 12.82 9.97
C LEU A 140 6.67 11.33 9.85
N VAL A 141 7.68 10.46 9.94
CA VAL A 141 7.51 9.00 9.91
C VAL A 141 6.63 8.54 11.07
N LEU A 142 6.88 9.04 12.28
CA LEU A 142 6.04 8.73 13.44
C LEU A 142 4.60 9.21 13.27
N MET A 143 4.41 10.42 12.73
CA MET A 143 3.08 10.95 12.45
C MET A 143 2.30 10.03 11.49
N MET A 144 2.95 9.62 10.39
CA MET A 144 2.33 8.68 9.43
C MET A 144 2.01 7.33 10.09
N PHE A 145 2.91 6.82 10.92
CA PHE A 145 2.68 5.58 11.64
C PHE A 145 1.45 5.67 12.55
N PHE A 146 1.31 6.75 13.31
CA PHE A 146 0.15 6.93 14.19
C PHE A 146 -1.15 7.16 13.42
N ILE A 147 -1.12 7.88 12.29
CA ILE A 147 -2.28 8.04 11.42
C ILE A 147 -2.73 6.67 10.90
N GLY A 148 -1.81 5.88 10.32
CA GLY A 148 -2.13 4.55 9.82
C GLY A 148 -2.64 3.61 10.91
N LEU A 149 -2.01 3.62 12.09
CA LEU A 149 -2.44 2.80 13.22
C LEU A 149 -3.85 3.20 13.69
N ASN A 150 -4.14 4.50 13.79
CA ASN A 150 -5.48 4.98 14.16
C ASN A 150 -6.54 4.56 13.14
N ASN A 151 -6.23 4.67 11.85
CA ASN A 151 -7.12 4.25 10.77
C ASN A 151 -7.37 2.73 10.84
N ASP A 152 -6.33 1.93 11.05
CA ASP A 152 -6.46 0.48 11.18
C ASP A 152 -7.34 0.08 12.37
N ILE A 153 -7.14 0.73 13.53
CA ILE A 153 -7.98 0.50 14.72
C ILE A 153 -9.44 0.85 14.42
N SER A 154 -9.70 1.99 13.79
CA SER A 154 -11.03 2.41 13.41
C SER A 154 -11.71 1.43 12.47
N ARG A 155 -10.96 0.87 11.52
CA ARG A 155 -11.47 -0.16 10.60
C ARG A 155 -11.82 -1.48 11.30
N ILE A 156 -11.00 -1.90 12.27
CA ILE A 156 -11.26 -3.13 13.05
C ILE A 156 -12.46 -2.97 13.97
N THR A 157 -12.63 -1.80 14.59
CA THR A 157 -13.70 -1.54 15.56
C THR A 157 -15.03 -1.12 14.90
N GLY A 158 -14.99 -0.67 13.64
CA GLY A 158 -16.13 -0.23 12.86
C GLY A 158 -16.63 -1.28 11.87
N GLU A 159 -16.45 -1.03 10.59
CA GLU A 159 -16.98 -1.87 9.49
C GLU A 159 -16.06 -3.00 9.04
N GLY A 160 -14.87 -3.15 9.62
CA GLY A 160 -13.86 -4.11 9.19
C GLY A 160 -13.11 -3.70 7.91
N PHE A 161 -12.17 -4.54 7.46
CA PHE A 161 -11.43 -4.35 6.21
C PHE A 161 -12.27 -4.85 5.03
N ASN A 162 -13.17 -4.01 4.49
CA ASN A 162 -13.86 -4.30 3.24
C ASN A 162 -12.93 -4.06 2.06
N VAL A 163 -12.26 -5.10 1.61
CA VAL A 163 -11.55 -5.10 0.31
C VAL A 163 -12.63 -5.29 -0.77
N ARG A 164 -13.02 -4.20 -1.43
CA ARG A 164 -13.85 -4.22 -2.64
C ARG A 164 -12.99 -4.39 -3.87
#